data_d7013a73d3968bc933b28b564b6a4fb6
#
_entry.id   d7013a73d3968bc933b28b564b6a4fb6
#
_cell.length_a   1.000
_cell.length_b   1.000
_cell.length_c   1.000
_cell.angle_alpha   90.00
_cell.angle_beta   90.00
_cell.angle_gamma   90.00
#
_symmetry.space_group_name_H-M   'P 1'
#
loop_
_entity.id
_entity.type
_entity.pdbx_description
1 polymer ?
#
loop_
_entity_poly.entity_id
_entity_poly.type
_entity_poly.pdbx_seq_one_letter_code
_entity_poly.pdbx_strand_id
1 'polypeptide(L)' 'MNRNELEHKRDQLRERLDSIHRDLEGGLDRDLEDQAQQLENRDTLLEIARVSEQELRDVEVQINELDQRGS' A
#
# COMPACT_ATOMS: atom_id res chain seq x y z
N MET A 1 -16.50 -0.13 11.79
CA MET A 1 -15.69 -1.34 11.61
C MET A 1 -15.20 -1.87 12.94
N ASN A 2 -15.19 -3.18 13.10
CA ASN A 2 -14.61 -3.74 14.30
C ASN A 2 -13.08 -3.90 14.13
N ARG A 3 -12.42 -4.24 15.23
CA ARG A 3 -10.95 -4.33 15.23
C ARG A 3 -10.43 -5.36 14.23
N ASN A 4 -11.09 -6.51 14.15
CA ASN A 4 -10.64 -7.57 13.23
C ASN A 4 -10.68 -7.11 11.76
N GLU A 5 -11.73 -6.39 11.40
CA GLU A 5 -11.85 -5.85 10.06
C GLU A 5 -10.78 -4.81 9.76
N LEU A 6 -10.49 -3.96 10.75
CA LEU A 6 -9.45 -2.95 10.61
C LEU A 6 -8.08 -3.58 10.48
N GLU A 7 -7.78 -4.60 11.28
CA GLU A 7 -6.51 -5.31 11.20
C GLU A 7 -6.34 -6.01 9.85
N HIS A 8 -7.42 -6.61 9.37
CA HIS A 8 -7.41 -7.27 8.07
C HIS A 8 -7.14 -6.27 6.95
N LYS A 9 -7.82 -5.14 7.01
CA LYS A 9 -7.61 -4.06 6.03
C LYS A 9 -6.20 -3.53 6.09
N ARG A 10 -5.66 -3.35 7.30
CA ARG A 10 -4.28 -2.92 7.48
C ARG A 10 -3.31 -3.88 6.80
N ASP A 11 -3.49 -5.17 7.02
CA ASP A 11 -2.62 -6.18 6.44
C ASP A 11 -2.71 -6.20 4.92
N GLN A 12 -3.91 -6.05 4.38
CA GLN A 12 -4.10 -5.95 2.93
C GLN A 12 -3.39 -4.73 2.34
N LEU A 13 -3.49 -3.60 3.01
CA LEU A 13 -2.83 -2.38 2.56
C LEU A 13 -1.31 -2.52 2.61
N ARG A 14 -0.79 -3.14 3.65
CA ARG A 14 0.64 -3.40 3.77
C ARG A 14 1.14 -4.31 2.66
N GLU A 15 0.41 -5.37 2.37
CA GLU A 15 0.76 -6.27 1.28
C GLU A 15 0.75 -5.56 -0.06
N ARG A 16 -0.26 -4.71 -0.28
CA ARG A 16 -0.36 -3.93 -1.51
C ARG A 16 0.82 -3.00 -1.67
N LEU A 17 1.16 -2.27 -0.60
CA LEU A 17 2.31 -1.38 -0.61
C LEU A 17 3.62 -2.12 -0.87
N ASP A 18 3.79 -3.25 -0.20
CA ASP A 18 4.98 -4.07 -0.37
C ASP A 18 5.11 -4.54 -1.81
N SER A 19 4.01 -4.98 -2.39
CA SER A 19 3.95 -5.42 -3.78
C SER A 19 4.30 -4.29 -4.74
N ILE A 20 3.75 -3.10 -4.50
CA ILE A 20 4.04 -1.92 -5.32
C ILE A 20 5.51 -1.54 -5.23
N HIS A 21 6.08 -1.57 -4.02
CA HIS A 21 7.48 -1.27 -3.81
C HIS A 21 8.39 -2.25 -4.55
N ARG A 22 8.04 -3.53 -4.54
CA ARG A 22 8.78 -4.54 -5.29
C ARG A 22 8.71 -4.28 -6.79
N ASP A 23 7.53 -3.93 -7.28
CA ASP A 23 7.36 -3.64 -8.70
C ASP A 23 8.18 -2.43 -9.12
N LEU A 24 8.21 -1.41 -8.27
CA LEU A 24 8.98 -0.21 -8.53
C LEU A 24 10.48 -0.47 -8.52
N GLU A 25 10.95 -1.30 -7.59
CA GLU A 25 12.37 -1.61 -7.46
C GLU A 25 12.83 -2.65 -8.47
N GLY A 26 12.03 -3.69 -8.68
CA GLY A 26 12.40 -4.81 -9.53
C GLY A 26 12.15 -4.60 -11.01
N GLY A 27 11.31 -3.65 -11.35
CA GLY A 27 10.89 -3.44 -12.73
C GLY A 27 11.99 -2.89 -13.64
N LEU A 28 13.03 -2.33 -13.05
CA LEU A 28 14.11 -1.72 -13.82
C LEU A 28 15.04 -2.72 -14.48
N ASP A 29 15.05 -3.95 -13.99
CA ASP A 29 15.94 -4.99 -14.52
C ASP A 29 15.30 -5.85 -15.59
N ARG A 30 14.04 -5.58 -15.92
CA ARG A 30 13.34 -6.34 -16.93
C ARG A 30 13.41 -5.64 -18.27
N ASP A 31 13.09 -6.39 -19.30
CA ASP A 31 13.19 -6.04 -20.71
C ASP A 31 13.05 -4.56 -21.05
N LEU A 32 14.00 -4.09 -21.84
CA LEU A 32 14.03 -2.73 -22.35
C LEU A 32 12.77 -2.36 -23.16
N GLU A 33 12.09 -3.35 -23.69
CA GLU A 33 10.89 -3.15 -24.49
C GLU A 33 9.74 -2.58 -23.66
N ASP A 34 9.70 -2.94 -22.38
CA ASP A 34 8.63 -2.52 -21.50
C ASP A 34 8.92 -1.20 -20.78
N GLN A 35 10.09 -0.61 -21.01
CA GLN A 35 10.51 0.60 -20.31
C GLN A 35 9.53 1.76 -20.47
N ALA A 36 9.01 1.96 -21.67
CA ALA A 36 8.06 3.05 -21.91
C ALA A 36 6.75 2.80 -21.18
N GLN A 37 6.27 1.57 -21.19
CA GLN A 37 5.06 1.20 -20.46
C GLN A 37 5.29 1.23 -18.95
N GLN A 38 6.49 0.86 -18.52
CA GLN A 38 6.83 0.89 -17.11
C GLN A 38 6.86 2.31 -16.54
N LEU A 39 7.26 3.29 -17.35
CA LEU A 39 7.26 4.67 -16.90
C LEU A 39 5.84 5.19 -16.64
N GLU A 40 4.89 4.85 -17.51
CA GLU A 40 3.50 5.18 -17.29
C GLU A 40 2.92 4.43 -16.10
N ASN A 41 3.24 3.15 -16.00
CA ASN A 41 2.83 2.31 -14.87
C ASN A 41 3.45 2.79 -13.57
N ARG A 42 4.67 3.31 -13.63
CA ARG A 42 5.36 3.80 -12.45
C ARG A 42 4.61 4.96 -11.81
N ASP A 43 4.16 5.92 -12.62
CA ASP A 43 3.38 7.04 -12.09
C ASP A 43 2.10 6.57 -11.46
N THR A 44 1.42 5.62 -12.09
CA THR A 44 0.21 5.03 -11.55
C THR A 44 0.48 4.29 -10.25
N LEU A 45 1.56 3.50 -10.21
CA LEU A 45 1.94 2.76 -9.01
C LEU A 45 2.28 3.71 -7.86
N LEU A 46 2.99 4.79 -8.15
CA LEU A 46 3.32 5.78 -7.13
C LEU A 46 2.07 6.44 -6.56
N GLU A 47 1.11 6.72 -7.40
CA GLU A 47 -0.14 7.30 -6.95
C GLU A 47 -0.95 6.32 -6.12
N ILE A 48 -1.04 5.07 -6.55
CA ILE A 48 -1.71 4.02 -5.78
C ILE A 48 -1.02 3.83 -4.42
N ALA A 49 0.31 3.83 -4.42
CA ALA A 49 1.08 3.71 -3.18
C ALA A 49 0.76 4.85 -2.23
N ARG A 50 0.69 6.07 -2.75
CA ARG A 50 0.39 7.25 -1.96
C ARG A 50 -0.99 7.16 -1.32
N VAL A 51 -1.99 6.78 -2.09
CA VAL A 51 -3.35 6.60 -1.60
C VAL A 51 -3.41 5.48 -0.58
N SER A 52 -2.73 4.38 -0.87
CA SER A 52 -2.70 3.23 0.05
C SER A 52 -2.01 3.57 1.36
N GLU A 53 -0.94 4.36 1.33
CA GLU A 53 -0.27 4.83 2.53
C GLU A 53 -1.20 5.71 3.38
N GLN A 54 -1.96 6.57 2.74
CA GLN A 54 -2.93 7.42 3.42
C GLN A 54 -4.01 6.57 4.10
N GLU A 55 -4.55 5.61 3.37
CA GLU A 55 -5.55 4.69 3.94
C GLU A 55 -4.99 3.88 5.09
N LEU A 56 -3.75 3.42 4.94
CA LEU A 56 -3.08 2.66 6.00
C LEU A 56 -2.95 3.48 7.27
N ARG A 57 -2.55 4.73 7.15
CA ARG A 57 -2.45 5.63 8.31
C ARG A 57 -3.81 5.79 9.00
N ASP A 58 -4.85 5.99 8.20
CA ASP A 58 -6.20 6.15 8.73
C ASP A 58 -6.64 4.91 9.49
N VAL A 59 -6.38 3.73 8.92
CA VAL A 59 -6.72 2.47 9.56
C VAL A 59 -5.92 2.28 10.85
N GLU A 60 -4.64 2.60 10.83
CA GLU A 60 -3.79 2.47 12.02
C GLU A 60 -4.25 3.40 13.14
N VAL A 61 -4.66 4.61 12.79
CA VAL A 61 -5.21 5.55 13.76
C VAL A 61 -6.49 4.99 14.39
N GLN A 62 -7.36 4.42 13.59
CA GLN A 62 -8.59 3.82 14.09
C GLN A 62 -8.32 2.64 15.02
N ILE A 63 -7.36 1.79 14.65
CA ILE A 63 -6.98 0.66 15.49
C ILE A 63 -6.44 1.17 16.84
N ASN A 64 -5.59 2.16 16.78
CA ASN A 64 -5.00 2.76 17.98
C ASN A 64 -6.07 3.35 18.89
N GLU A 65 -7.06 4.02 18.32
CA GLU A 65 -8.18 4.56 19.10
C GLU A 65 -8.97 3.46 19.78
N LEU A 66 -9.20 2.36 19.08
CA LEU A 66 -9.90 1.22 19.68
C LEU A 66 -9.09 0.61 20.82
N ASP A 67 -7.78 0.50 20.66
CA ASP A 67 -6.90 -0.02 21.70
C ASP A 67 -6.96 0.87 22.94
N GLN A 68 -6.98 2.17 22.78
CA GLN A 68 -7.06 3.10 23.89
C GLN A 68 -8.40 3.02 24.61
N ARG A 69 -9.47 2.79 23.86
CA ARG A 69 -10.79 2.65 24.45
C ARG A 69 -10.97 1.31 25.16
N GLY A 70 -10.32 0.28 24.62
CA GLY A 70 -10.47 -1.08 25.14
C GLY A 70 -9.65 -1.38 26.37
N SER A 71 -8.76 -0.48 26.74
CA SER A 71 -7.90 -0.70 27.91
C SER A 71 -8.49 -0.08 29.18
#